data_78d17a90e63a9dc0c766e872a41eff2f
#
_entry.id   78d17a90e63a9dc0c766e872a41eff2f
#
_cell.length_a   1.000
_cell.length_b   1.000
_cell.length_c   1.000
_cell.angle_alpha   90.00
_cell.angle_beta   90.00
_cell.angle_gamma   90.00
#
_symmetry.space_group_name_H-M   'P 1'
#
loop_
_entity.id
_entity.type
_entity.pdbx_description
1 polymer ?
#
loop_
_entity_poly.entity_id
_entity_poly.type
_entity_poly.pdbx_seq_one_letter_code
_entity_poly.pdbx_strand_id
1 'polypeptide(L)'
;MGKVESTRCGENMGQIQLGAFYQPSSSDAGLAALLASDAALQAKANWTACLNSGATVGAVQLTPEVKGWEQSGGDAVTWGEDVDPEGMPMKVRDNPVQVNITFRGAKAAVNAQLDAMRCLAQNKDLRLFLFNTAGEVIGQGSSMKGFAVDYLNVAPRSIGMRDEPDSDVLTVYIPADEWRAMKKVACAYSTGTTEGPWKGIDLLAIS
;
A
#
# COMPACT_ATOMS: atom_id res chain seq x y z
N MET A 1 22.25 8.15 -32.62
CA MET A 1 21.15 8.79 -31.85
C MET A 1 20.66 7.78 -30.84
N GLY A 2 21.13 7.90 -29.59
CA GLY A 2 20.69 7.04 -28.51
C GLY A 2 19.24 7.37 -28.14
N LYS A 3 18.36 6.35 -28.13
CA LYS A 3 17.04 6.48 -27.53
C LYS A 3 17.26 6.84 -26.05
N VAL A 4 16.82 8.03 -25.65
CA VAL A 4 16.62 8.35 -24.26
C VAL A 4 15.41 7.52 -23.82
N GLU A 5 15.66 6.41 -23.14
CA GLU A 5 14.61 5.69 -22.42
C GLU A 5 14.18 6.63 -21.31
N SER A 6 13.03 7.28 -21.52
CA SER A 6 12.37 8.02 -20.48
C SER A 6 11.97 6.99 -19.41
N THR A 7 12.69 6.97 -18.31
CA THR A 7 12.24 6.34 -17.07
C THR A 7 10.98 7.07 -16.62
N ARG A 8 9.85 6.71 -17.19
CA ARG A 8 8.54 7.12 -16.68
C ARG A 8 8.36 6.44 -15.33
N CYS A 9 8.52 7.22 -14.27
CA CYS A 9 7.92 6.90 -12.98
C CYS A 9 6.41 6.76 -13.22
N GLY A 10 5.93 5.57 -13.46
CA GLY A 10 4.52 5.31 -13.80
C GLY A 10 4.32 4.13 -14.72
N GLU A 11 5.39 3.52 -15.23
CA GLU A 11 5.26 2.30 -16.00
C GLU A 11 4.80 1.16 -15.10
N ASN A 12 3.52 0.84 -15.26
CA ASN A 12 2.84 -0.36 -14.77
C ASN A 12 3.13 -0.69 -13.31
N MET A 13 2.40 -0.01 -12.41
CA MET A 13 2.31 -0.51 -11.02
C MET A 13 1.78 -1.95 -10.97
N GLY A 14 1.34 -2.48 -12.10
CA GLY A 14 0.55 -3.68 -12.13
C GLY A 14 -0.81 -3.43 -11.43
N GLN A 15 -1.72 -4.34 -11.57
CA GLN A 15 -2.96 -4.28 -10.80
C GLN A 15 -2.62 -4.57 -9.33
N ILE A 16 -2.95 -3.65 -8.42
CA ILE A 16 -2.79 -3.87 -6.99
C ILE A 16 -3.74 -4.96 -6.53
N GLN A 17 -3.21 -5.94 -5.83
CA GLN A 17 -3.96 -7.09 -5.30
C GLN A 17 -4.23 -7.00 -3.81
N LEU A 18 -3.29 -6.44 -3.06
CA LEU A 18 -3.27 -6.47 -1.62
C LEU A 18 -2.52 -5.27 -1.07
N GLY A 19 -2.95 -4.77 0.08
CA GLY A 19 -2.19 -3.85 0.92
C GLY A 19 -1.79 -4.53 2.24
N ALA A 20 -0.68 -4.11 2.82
CA ALA A 20 -0.21 -4.56 4.12
C ALA A 20 0.12 -3.34 4.99
N PHE A 21 -0.66 -3.14 6.05
CA PHE A 21 -0.46 -2.07 7.01
C PHE A 21 0.38 -2.55 8.19
N TYR A 22 1.27 -1.70 8.67
CA TYR A 22 2.05 -1.97 9.87
C TYR A 22 2.41 -0.68 10.61
N GLN A 23 2.77 -0.81 11.89
CA GLN A 23 3.28 0.28 12.71
C GLN A 23 4.78 0.09 12.95
N PRO A 24 5.66 1.05 12.53
CA PRO A 24 7.10 0.97 12.77
C PRO A 24 7.49 0.93 14.25
N SER A 25 6.67 1.51 15.12
CA SER A 25 6.86 1.52 16.57
C SER A 25 6.58 0.17 17.26
N SER A 26 6.08 -0.81 16.50
CA SER A 26 5.86 -2.16 17.04
C SER A 26 7.20 -2.80 17.45
N SER A 27 7.24 -3.35 18.66
CA SER A 27 8.40 -4.11 19.18
C SER A 27 8.42 -5.56 18.70
N ASP A 28 7.62 -5.90 17.67
CA ASP A 28 7.55 -7.25 17.14
C ASP A 28 8.84 -7.64 16.41
N ALA A 29 9.45 -8.77 16.84
CA ALA A 29 10.70 -9.25 16.28
C ALA A 29 10.56 -9.71 14.82
N GLY A 30 9.39 -10.24 14.44
CA GLY A 30 9.10 -10.63 13.07
C GLY A 30 9.05 -9.42 12.15
N LEU A 31 8.42 -8.32 12.59
CA LEU A 31 8.39 -7.07 11.84
C LEU A 31 9.80 -6.48 11.70
N ALA A 32 10.60 -6.48 12.75
CA ALA A 32 11.97 -6.01 12.69
C ALA A 32 12.80 -6.82 11.67
N ALA A 33 12.63 -8.14 11.65
CA ALA A 33 13.28 -9.03 10.69
C ALA A 33 12.80 -8.76 9.25
N LEU A 34 11.50 -8.53 9.03
CA LEU A 34 10.91 -8.20 7.74
C LEU A 34 11.48 -6.88 7.18
N LEU A 35 11.66 -5.88 8.03
CA LEU A 35 12.13 -4.55 7.63
C LEU A 35 13.65 -4.42 7.59
N ALA A 36 14.40 -5.48 7.89
CA ALA A 36 15.86 -5.44 7.97
C ALA A 36 16.55 -5.18 6.63
N SER A 37 15.98 -5.63 5.52
CA SER A 37 16.53 -5.45 4.17
C SER A 37 15.49 -5.69 3.08
N ASP A 38 15.81 -5.25 1.86
CA ASP A 38 14.98 -5.56 0.68
C ASP A 38 14.88 -7.09 0.45
N ALA A 39 15.94 -7.83 0.71
CA ALA A 39 15.94 -9.30 0.60
C ALA A 39 15.00 -9.96 1.62
N ALA A 40 14.84 -9.36 2.81
CA ALA A 40 13.90 -9.84 3.79
C ALA A 40 12.45 -9.66 3.33
N LEU A 41 12.15 -8.57 2.64
CA LEU A 41 10.82 -8.32 2.05
C LEU A 41 10.48 -9.28 0.91
N GLN A 42 11.47 -9.84 0.24
CA GLN A 42 11.27 -10.82 -0.83
C GLN A 42 10.82 -12.20 -0.30
N ALA A 43 11.15 -12.52 0.94
CA ALA A 43 10.90 -13.84 1.52
C ALA A 43 9.49 -13.93 2.11
N LYS A 44 8.62 -14.77 1.53
CA LYS A 44 7.26 -15.03 2.03
C LYS A 44 7.23 -15.45 3.50
N ALA A 45 8.22 -16.22 3.96
CA ALA A 45 8.31 -16.70 5.33
C ALA A 45 8.38 -15.56 6.36
N ASN A 46 9.05 -14.44 6.03
CA ASN A 46 9.14 -13.29 6.93
C ASN A 46 7.78 -12.59 7.08
N TRP A 47 7.02 -12.48 5.99
CA TRP A 47 5.65 -11.96 6.04
C TRP A 47 4.74 -12.86 6.88
N THR A 48 4.81 -14.18 6.64
CA THR A 48 4.02 -15.16 7.39
C THR A 48 4.31 -15.08 8.89
N ALA A 49 5.59 -14.92 9.29
CA ALA A 49 5.96 -14.77 10.69
C ALA A 49 5.32 -13.53 11.34
N CYS A 50 5.20 -12.41 10.62
CA CYS A 50 4.55 -11.21 11.12
C CYS A 50 3.02 -11.35 11.23
N LEU A 51 2.40 -12.16 10.38
CA LEU A 51 0.96 -12.42 10.41
C LEU A 51 0.56 -13.37 11.53
N ASN A 52 1.42 -14.35 11.83
CA ASN A 52 1.16 -15.45 12.77
C ASN A 52 1.71 -15.19 14.18
N SER A 53 2.22 -14.02 14.48
CA SER A 53 2.93 -13.74 15.74
C SER A 53 2.07 -13.72 16.99
N GLY A 54 0.84 -14.25 16.95
CA GLY A 54 -0.01 -14.52 18.12
C GLY A 54 -0.36 -13.29 18.98
N ALA A 55 0.19 -12.14 18.66
CA ALA A 55 -0.22 -10.87 19.22
C ALA A 55 -1.63 -10.56 18.70
N THR A 56 -2.50 -10.08 19.54
CA THR A 56 -3.94 -9.83 19.34
C THR A 56 -4.24 -8.92 18.13
N VAL A 57 -3.24 -8.28 17.58
CA VAL A 57 -3.21 -7.65 16.26
C VAL A 57 -1.84 -8.01 15.71
N GLY A 58 -1.75 -8.81 14.66
CA GLY A 58 -0.47 -9.13 14.02
C GLY A 58 0.30 -7.84 13.70
N ALA A 59 1.63 -7.89 13.77
CA ALA A 59 2.46 -6.72 13.48
C ALA A 59 2.19 -6.14 12.08
N VAL A 60 1.67 -6.98 11.18
CA VAL A 60 1.22 -6.62 9.85
C VAL A 60 -0.25 -7.01 9.67
N GLN A 61 -1.07 -6.04 9.31
CA GLN A 61 -2.48 -6.24 8.98
C GLN A 61 -2.66 -6.21 7.46
N LEU A 62 -3.13 -7.31 6.89
CA LEU A 62 -3.44 -7.39 5.47
C LEU A 62 -4.82 -6.77 5.17
N THR A 63 -4.94 -6.15 3.98
CA THR A 63 -6.24 -5.80 3.41
C THR A 63 -6.93 -7.06 2.88
N PRO A 64 -8.25 -7.05 2.69
CA PRO A 64 -8.89 -8.00 1.80
C PRO A 64 -8.34 -7.88 0.38
N GLU A 65 -8.65 -8.89 -0.47
CA GLU A 65 -8.31 -8.83 -1.89
C GLU A 65 -8.90 -7.59 -2.56
N VAL A 66 -8.05 -6.78 -3.19
CA VAL A 66 -8.43 -5.54 -3.87
C VAL A 66 -9.17 -5.87 -5.17
N LYS A 67 -10.33 -5.25 -5.37
CA LYS A 67 -11.15 -5.39 -6.58
C LYS A 67 -11.22 -4.11 -7.41
N GLY A 68 -10.90 -2.97 -6.82
CA GLY A 68 -10.82 -1.70 -7.50
C GLY A 68 -9.76 -0.82 -6.85
N TRP A 69 -9.10 -0.03 -7.67
CA TRP A 69 -8.05 0.90 -7.27
C TRP A 69 -8.22 2.20 -8.02
N GLU A 70 -8.32 3.31 -7.29
CA GLU A 70 -8.35 4.64 -7.85
C GLU A 70 -7.34 5.52 -7.15
N GLN A 71 -6.63 6.32 -7.90
CA GLN A 71 -5.64 7.26 -7.39
C GLN A 71 -5.98 8.67 -7.89
N SER A 72 -5.89 9.64 -6.99
CA SER A 72 -6.04 11.06 -7.28
C SER A 72 -5.10 11.90 -6.42
N GLY A 73 -4.96 13.20 -6.72
CA GLY A 73 -4.08 14.09 -5.97
C GLY A 73 -2.61 13.98 -6.39
N GLY A 74 -1.72 14.49 -5.55
CA GLY A 74 -0.29 14.63 -5.86
C GLY A 74 0.05 15.88 -6.65
N ASP A 75 -0.96 16.69 -7.00
CA ASP A 75 -0.76 17.93 -7.75
C ASP A 75 -0.11 19.01 -6.88
N ALA A 76 0.67 19.86 -7.52
CA ALA A 76 1.27 21.02 -6.85
C ALA A 76 0.19 22.06 -6.52
N VAL A 77 0.20 22.56 -5.30
CA VAL A 77 -0.54 23.75 -4.91
C VAL A 77 0.35 24.94 -5.23
N THR A 78 -0.07 25.76 -6.18
CA THR A 78 0.66 26.97 -6.59
C THR A 78 -0.02 28.22 -6.02
N TRP A 79 0.77 29.28 -5.82
CA TRP A 79 0.31 30.59 -5.42
C TRP A 79 0.95 31.63 -6.33
N GLY A 80 0.19 32.65 -6.69
CA GLY A 80 0.72 33.81 -7.42
C GLY A 80 0.53 33.79 -8.93
N GLU A 81 -0.34 32.92 -9.49
CA GLU A 81 -0.63 32.90 -10.92
C GLU A 81 -1.13 34.26 -11.45
N ASP A 82 -1.80 35.06 -10.59
CA ASP A 82 -2.36 36.36 -10.95
C ASP A 82 -1.64 37.57 -10.31
N VAL A 83 -0.60 37.35 -9.48
CA VAL A 83 -0.03 38.39 -8.61
C VAL A 83 1.42 38.75 -9.00
N ASP A 84 2.12 37.86 -9.66
CA ASP A 84 3.49 38.06 -10.10
C ASP A 84 3.49 38.70 -11.52
N PRO A 85 4.09 39.90 -11.72
CA PRO A 85 4.24 40.51 -13.04
C PRO A 85 5.00 39.64 -14.05
N GLU A 86 5.79 38.68 -13.58
CA GLU A 86 6.50 37.71 -14.43
C GLU A 86 5.71 36.44 -14.72
N GLY A 87 4.52 36.28 -14.11
CA GLY A 87 3.59 35.22 -14.44
C GLY A 87 4.04 33.81 -14.07
N MET A 88 5.04 33.66 -13.18
CA MET A 88 5.50 32.36 -12.72
C MET A 88 4.84 31.99 -11.38
N PRO A 89 3.98 30.97 -11.35
CA PRO A 89 3.40 30.52 -10.10
C PRO A 89 4.44 29.90 -9.18
N MET A 90 4.46 30.33 -7.92
CA MET A 90 5.28 29.70 -6.90
C MET A 90 4.61 28.45 -6.35
N LYS A 91 5.33 27.32 -6.37
CA LYS A 91 4.86 26.10 -5.73
C LYS A 91 4.94 26.27 -4.21
N VAL A 92 3.80 26.10 -3.55
CA VAL A 92 3.69 26.19 -2.08
C VAL A 92 3.84 24.84 -1.42
N ARG A 93 3.15 23.82 -1.94
CA ARG A 93 3.17 22.45 -1.43
C ARG A 93 2.65 21.49 -2.49
N ASP A 94 2.80 20.19 -2.23
CA ASP A 94 2.07 19.16 -2.96
C ASP A 94 0.85 18.73 -2.17
N ASN A 95 -0.24 18.44 -2.86
CA ASN A 95 -1.37 17.77 -2.25
C ASN A 95 -0.99 16.31 -1.97
N PRO A 96 -1.48 15.71 -0.88
CA PRO A 96 -1.29 14.29 -0.66
C PRO A 96 -1.94 13.48 -1.80
N VAL A 97 -1.37 12.33 -2.06
CA VAL A 97 -1.98 11.36 -2.97
C VAL A 97 -3.09 10.64 -2.23
N GLN A 98 -4.30 10.70 -2.75
CA GLN A 98 -5.44 9.94 -2.27
C GLN A 98 -5.54 8.64 -3.05
N VAL A 99 -5.65 7.54 -2.32
CA VAL A 99 -5.85 6.21 -2.89
C VAL A 99 -7.15 5.65 -2.34
N ASN A 100 -8.06 5.28 -3.23
CA ASN A 100 -9.30 4.59 -2.90
C ASN A 100 -9.17 3.13 -3.31
N ILE A 101 -9.31 2.25 -2.35
CA ILE A 101 -9.21 0.80 -2.53
C ILE A 101 -10.59 0.19 -2.29
N THR A 102 -11.12 -0.49 -3.30
CA THR A 102 -12.45 -1.09 -3.24
C THR A 102 -12.33 -2.60 -3.00
N PHE A 103 -13.11 -3.11 -2.08
CA PHE A 103 -13.23 -4.53 -1.76
C PHE A 103 -14.64 -5.02 -2.06
N ARG A 104 -14.75 -6.29 -2.40
CA ARG A 104 -16.04 -6.97 -2.61
C ARG A 104 -16.30 -8.01 -1.54
N GLY A 105 -17.54 -8.08 -1.14
CA GLY A 105 -18.10 -9.23 -0.45
C GLY A 105 -18.34 -9.07 1.04
N ALA A 106 -19.45 -9.63 1.46
CA ALA A 106 -19.94 -9.66 2.83
C ALA A 106 -19.44 -10.89 3.62
N LYS A 107 -18.27 -11.43 3.30
CA LYS A 107 -17.71 -12.55 4.06
C LYS A 107 -17.27 -12.10 5.44
N ALA A 108 -17.51 -12.91 6.46
CA ALA A 108 -17.15 -12.60 7.85
C ALA A 108 -15.65 -12.27 8.00
N ALA A 109 -14.76 -12.97 7.29
CA ALA A 109 -13.33 -12.71 7.30
C ALA A 109 -12.98 -11.31 6.76
N VAL A 110 -13.64 -10.87 5.68
CA VAL A 110 -13.45 -9.52 5.12
C VAL A 110 -13.88 -8.46 6.13
N ASN A 111 -15.02 -8.66 6.79
CA ASN A 111 -15.50 -7.75 7.82
C ASN A 111 -14.52 -7.64 8.99
N ALA A 112 -14.00 -8.75 9.47
CA ALA A 112 -12.99 -8.75 10.56
C ALA A 112 -11.72 -7.99 10.17
N GLN A 113 -11.24 -8.14 8.94
CA GLN A 113 -10.10 -7.39 8.42
C GLN A 113 -10.39 -5.88 8.33
N LEU A 114 -11.58 -5.50 7.85
CA LEU A 114 -11.99 -4.09 7.76
C LEU A 114 -12.18 -3.47 9.15
N ASP A 115 -12.69 -4.22 10.13
CA ASP A 115 -12.80 -3.74 11.50
C ASP A 115 -11.43 -3.54 12.15
N ALA A 116 -10.48 -4.45 11.90
CA ALA A 116 -9.10 -4.27 12.31
C ALA A 116 -8.48 -2.99 11.69
N MET A 117 -8.76 -2.69 10.43
CA MET A 117 -8.29 -1.46 9.78
C MET A 117 -8.93 -0.21 10.36
N ARG A 118 -10.21 -0.25 10.75
CA ARG A 118 -10.86 0.87 11.47
C ARG A 118 -10.14 1.17 12.79
N CYS A 119 -9.67 0.14 13.50
CA CYS A 119 -8.85 0.34 14.70
C CYS A 119 -7.49 0.95 14.35
N LEU A 120 -6.85 0.53 13.26
CA LEU A 120 -5.57 1.08 12.81
C LEU A 120 -5.68 2.55 12.38
N ALA A 121 -6.83 2.98 11.85
CA ALA A 121 -7.06 4.35 11.42
C ALA A 121 -6.85 5.41 12.52
N GLN A 122 -6.86 4.99 13.79
CA GLN A 122 -6.59 5.88 14.94
C GLN A 122 -5.09 6.04 15.22
N ASN A 123 -4.24 5.28 14.57
CA ASN A 123 -2.79 5.28 14.79
C ASN A 123 -2.09 6.31 13.90
N LYS A 124 -1.25 7.14 14.49
CA LYS A 124 -0.55 8.23 13.78
C LYS A 124 0.71 7.79 13.01
N ASP A 125 1.24 6.61 13.31
CA ASP A 125 2.48 6.09 12.71
C ASP A 125 2.17 4.80 11.95
N LEU A 126 1.38 4.94 10.90
CA LEU A 126 0.96 3.83 10.07
C LEU A 126 1.73 3.85 8.75
N ARG A 127 2.13 2.67 8.28
CA ARG A 127 2.78 2.50 6.99
C ARG A 127 2.08 1.43 6.17
N LEU A 128 2.16 1.59 4.84
CA LEU A 128 1.48 0.74 3.87
C LEU A 128 2.47 0.20 2.84
N PHE A 129 2.55 -1.12 2.73
CA PHE A 129 3.08 -1.79 1.55
C PHE A 129 1.95 -2.16 0.60
N LEU A 130 2.24 -2.17 -0.68
CA LEU A 130 1.32 -2.63 -1.72
C LEU A 130 1.92 -3.84 -2.44
N PHE A 131 1.06 -4.76 -2.85
CA PHE A 131 1.43 -5.91 -3.65
C PHE A 131 0.69 -5.86 -4.98
N ASN A 132 1.40 -6.09 -6.05
CA ASN A 132 0.80 -6.10 -7.39
C ASN A 132 0.69 -7.51 -7.99
N THR A 133 0.00 -7.60 -9.12
CA THR A 133 -0.18 -8.86 -9.87
C THR A 133 1.11 -9.39 -10.47
N ALA A 134 2.14 -8.57 -10.63
CA ALA A 134 3.45 -8.98 -11.13
C ALA A 134 4.28 -9.73 -10.07
N GLY A 135 3.81 -9.78 -8.80
CA GLY A 135 4.54 -10.38 -7.68
C GLY A 135 5.63 -9.46 -7.17
N GLU A 136 5.35 -8.17 -7.08
CA GLU A 136 6.24 -7.16 -6.52
C GLU A 136 5.62 -6.56 -5.24
N VAL A 137 6.47 -6.28 -4.26
CA VAL A 137 6.16 -5.42 -3.12
C VAL A 137 6.53 -4.00 -3.48
N ILE A 138 5.63 -3.07 -3.22
CA ILE A 138 5.79 -1.65 -3.52
C ILE A 138 5.81 -0.87 -2.21
N GLY A 139 6.81 -0.04 -2.05
CA GLY A 139 7.00 0.84 -0.90
C GLY A 139 7.81 2.06 -1.30
N GLN A 140 8.56 2.65 -0.39
CA GLN A 140 9.37 3.84 -0.66
C GLN A 140 10.78 3.75 -0.09
N GLY A 141 11.69 4.59 -0.63
CA GLY A 141 13.01 4.87 -0.08
C GLY A 141 14.12 3.90 -0.47
N SER A 142 15.33 4.24 -0.12
CA SER A 142 16.54 3.46 -0.43
C SER A 142 16.59 2.13 0.32
N SER A 143 16.25 2.13 1.61
CA SER A 143 15.87 0.92 2.36
C SER A 143 14.37 0.84 2.30
N MET A 144 13.84 -0.11 1.55
CA MET A 144 12.41 -0.14 1.25
C MET A 144 11.57 -0.23 2.53
N LYS A 145 10.75 0.80 2.71
CA LYS A 145 9.75 0.89 3.78
C LYS A 145 8.38 1.03 3.16
N GLY A 146 7.34 0.76 3.91
CA GLY A 146 5.98 1.12 3.49
C GLY A 146 5.83 2.63 3.38
N PHE A 147 4.90 3.09 2.54
CA PHE A 147 4.53 4.49 2.46
C PHE A 147 3.99 4.98 3.81
N ALA A 148 4.38 6.16 4.26
CA ALA A 148 3.72 6.79 5.39
C ALA A 148 2.25 7.07 5.05
N VAL A 149 1.37 6.85 6.00
CA VAL A 149 -0.07 7.07 5.84
C VAL A 149 -0.48 8.22 6.75
N ASP A 150 -0.85 9.35 6.16
CA ASP A 150 -1.31 10.52 6.90
C ASP A 150 -2.73 10.33 7.44
N TYR A 151 -3.55 9.65 6.67
CA TYR A 151 -4.95 9.42 7.01
C TYR A 151 -5.46 8.12 6.39
N LEU A 152 -6.20 7.38 7.18
CA LEU A 152 -6.87 6.14 6.79
C LEU A 152 -8.34 6.22 7.18
N ASN A 153 -9.24 5.95 6.25
CA ASN A 153 -10.66 5.85 6.51
C ASN A 153 -11.27 4.63 5.82
N VAL A 154 -12.05 3.89 6.57
CA VAL A 154 -12.87 2.80 6.03
C VAL A 154 -14.30 3.31 5.94
N ALA A 155 -14.75 3.60 4.73
CA ALA A 155 -16.11 4.05 4.48
C ALA A 155 -17.14 3.00 4.95
N PRO A 156 -18.35 3.43 5.37
CA PRO A 156 -19.46 2.50 5.58
C PRO A 156 -19.73 1.73 4.28
N ARG A 157 -20.15 0.47 4.45
CA ARG A 157 -20.49 -0.40 3.32
C ARG A 157 -21.55 0.24 2.44
N SER A 158 -21.29 0.27 1.13
CA SER A 158 -22.31 0.55 0.14
C SER A 158 -23.06 -0.73 -0.18
N ILE A 159 -24.37 -0.70 0.00
CA ILE A 159 -25.27 -1.80 -0.37
C ILE A 159 -25.57 -1.64 -1.85
N GLY A 160 -25.11 -2.58 -2.66
CA GLY A 160 -25.34 -2.59 -4.09
C GLY A 160 -26.80 -2.85 -4.43
N MET A 161 -27.23 -2.34 -5.58
CA MET A 161 -28.52 -2.70 -6.18
C MET A 161 -28.40 -4.07 -6.90
N ARG A 162 -29.50 -4.52 -7.49
CA ARG A 162 -29.67 -5.86 -8.06
C ARG A 162 -28.51 -6.36 -8.93
N ASP A 163 -27.82 -5.45 -9.62
CA ASP A 163 -26.73 -5.75 -10.56
C ASP A 163 -25.34 -5.28 -10.07
N GLU A 164 -25.26 -4.62 -8.91
CA GLU A 164 -24.03 -4.14 -8.29
C GLU A 164 -23.76 -4.87 -6.98
N PRO A 165 -22.59 -5.49 -6.82
CA PRO A 165 -22.24 -6.13 -5.54
C PRO A 165 -22.00 -5.08 -4.45
N ASP A 166 -22.27 -5.48 -3.20
CA ASP A 166 -21.86 -4.71 -2.04
C ASP A 166 -20.35 -4.42 -2.09
N SER A 167 -19.98 -3.21 -1.77
CA SER A 167 -18.59 -2.77 -1.77
C SER A 167 -18.23 -2.01 -0.49
N ASP A 168 -17.03 -2.23 -0.02
CA ASP A 168 -16.39 -1.46 1.03
C ASP A 168 -15.24 -0.67 0.41
N VAL A 169 -15.08 0.59 0.79
CA VAL A 169 -14.02 1.46 0.27
C VAL A 169 -13.11 1.88 1.41
N LEU A 170 -11.82 1.68 1.21
CA LEU A 170 -10.75 2.16 2.05
C LEU A 170 -10.09 3.35 1.37
N THR A 171 -10.09 4.50 2.02
CA THR A 171 -9.42 5.71 1.54
C THR A 171 -8.15 5.93 2.34
N VAL A 172 -7.02 6.07 1.64
CA VAL A 172 -5.69 6.30 2.21
C VAL A 172 -5.11 7.58 1.63
N TYR A 173 -4.57 8.44 2.49
CA TYR A 173 -3.80 9.60 2.08
C TYR A 173 -2.32 9.36 2.35
N ILE A 174 -1.50 9.54 1.31
CA ILE A 174 -0.06 9.33 1.34
C ILE A 174 0.62 10.66 0.96
N PRO A 175 1.64 11.12 1.72
CA PRO A 175 2.41 12.29 1.33
C PRO A 175 2.96 12.16 -0.09
N ALA A 176 2.90 13.23 -0.87
CA ALA A 176 3.29 13.18 -2.28
C ALA A 176 4.79 12.89 -2.48
N ASP A 177 5.64 13.30 -1.56
CA ASP A 177 7.08 13.01 -1.55
C ASP A 177 7.36 11.51 -1.32
N GLU A 178 6.65 10.87 -0.39
CA GLU A 178 6.70 9.42 -0.17
C GLU A 178 6.29 8.66 -1.45
N TRP A 179 5.22 9.13 -2.10
CA TRP A 179 4.73 8.51 -3.34
C TRP A 179 5.71 8.66 -4.51
N ARG A 180 6.39 9.81 -4.62
CA ARG A 180 7.43 10.04 -5.62
C ARG A 180 8.68 9.19 -5.39
N ALA A 181 8.99 8.86 -4.14
CA ALA A 181 10.11 8.01 -3.76
C ALA A 181 9.79 6.50 -3.89
N MET A 182 8.75 6.15 -4.65
CA MET A 182 8.31 4.78 -4.85
C MET A 182 9.43 3.86 -5.32
N LYS A 183 9.49 2.68 -4.70
CA LYS A 183 10.39 1.60 -5.04
C LYS A 183 9.61 0.28 -5.12
N LYS A 184 10.06 -0.60 -6.00
CA LYS A 184 9.50 -1.94 -6.16
C LYS A 184 10.57 -2.99 -5.91
N VAL A 185 10.18 -4.06 -5.25
CA VAL A 185 11.05 -5.22 -5.01
C VAL A 185 10.29 -6.48 -5.39
N ALA A 186 10.89 -7.30 -6.25
CA ALA A 186 10.27 -8.55 -6.68
C ALA A 186 10.17 -9.54 -5.51
N CYS A 187 9.00 -10.12 -5.31
CA CYS A 187 8.80 -11.22 -4.37
C CYS A 187 9.48 -12.48 -4.90
N ALA A 188 10.49 -12.96 -4.21
CA ALA A 188 11.25 -14.14 -4.61
C ALA A 188 10.95 -15.29 -3.66
N TYR A 189 10.87 -16.52 -4.20
CA TYR A 189 10.87 -17.71 -3.36
C TYR A 189 12.24 -17.93 -2.75
N SER A 190 12.28 -18.53 -1.57
CA SER A 190 13.55 -19.04 -1.04
C SER A 190 14.10 -20.09 -2.00
N THR A 191 15.37 -19.93 -2.36
CA THR A 191 16.13 -20.85 -3.19
C THR A 191 16.03 -22.28 -2.67
N GLY A 192 15.29 -23.12 -3.35
CA GLY A 192 15.17 -24.55 -3.01
C GLY A 192 13.82 -25.20 -3.39
N THR A 193 12.83 -24.44 -3.74
CA THR A 193 11.54 -24.95 -4.25
C THR A 193 11.34 -24.51 -5.69
N THR A 194 10.84 -25.42 -6.50
CA THR A 194 10.58 -25.25 -7.95
C THR A 194 9.40 -24.31 -8.26
N GLU A 195 8.93 -23.58 -7.29
CA GLU A 195 7.76 -22.71 -7.39
C GLU A 195 8.20 -21.27 -7.71
N GLY A 196 7.61 -20.65 -8.71
CA GLY A 196 7.93 -19.30 -9.18
C GLY A 196 7.67 -18.18 -8.15
N PRO A 197 7.79 -16.89 -8.50
CA PRO A 197 7.63 -15.79 -7.56
C PRO A 197 6.24 -15.80 -6.92
N TRP A 198 6.19 -15.73 -5.58
CA TRP A 198 4.92 -15.69 -4.85
C TRP A 198 4.22 -14.35 -5.07
N LYS A 199 2.91 -14.35 -5.02
CA LYS A 199 2.10 -13.13 -5.12
C LYS A 199 1.60 -12.76 -3.72
N GLY A 200 1.41 -11.45 -3.49
CA GLY A 200 0.92 -10.97 -2.20
C GLY A 200 -0.38 -11.65 -1.75
N ILE A 201 -1.26 -12.03 -2.69
CA ILE A 201 -2.51 -12.76 -2.40
C ILE A 201 -2.28 -14.13 -1.74
N ASP A 202 -1.10 -14.73 -1.90
CA ASP A 202 -0.77 -16.00 -1.23
C ASP A 202 -0.68 -15.84 0.29
N LEU A 203 -0.55 -14.62 0.79
CA LEU A 203 -0.58 -14.32 2.23
C LEU A 203 -2.00 -14.43 2.80
N LEU A 204 -3.02 -14.15 2.00
CA LEU A 204 -4.43 -14.26 2.44
C LEU A 204 -4.85 -15.72 2.69
N ALA A 205 -4.16 -16.68 2.11
CA ALA A 205 -4.44 -18.09 2.33
C ALA A 205 -3.89 -18.61 3.67
N ILE A 206 -3.07 -17.79 4.35
CA ILE A 206 -2.36 -18.14 5.58
C ILE A 206 -2.92 -17.39 6.79
N SER A 207 -3.57 -16.25 6.53
CA SER A 207 -4.11 -15.34 7.58
C SER A 207 -5.51 -15.75 8.08
#